data_de9d7d0193b9472ee2ad85707b96ccb7
#
_entry.id   de9d7d0193b9472ee2ad85707b96ccb7
#
_cell.length_a   1.000
_cell.length_b   1.000
_cell.length_c   1.000
_cell.angle_alpha   90.00
_cell.angle_beta   90.00
_cell.angle_gamma   90.00
#
_symmetry.space_group_name_H-M   'P 1'
#
loop_
_entity.id
_entity.type
_entity.pdbx_description
1 polymer ?
#
loop_
_entity_poly.entity_id
_entity_poly.type
_entity_poly.pdbx_seq_one_letter_code
_entity_poly.pdbx_strand_id
1 'polypeptide(L)'
;MKLSQLSLASRLFAAFALVLLVTLTLAGYAIVRVNSIEASLENAEAFRAAQLEPLYEAREALAQTGIAARNAFIFQDAAAAGRELDIVDAKKAEYLAALAKLDPLLKDDAHWRKVRDSMTVMAGELARPRRFLAAGEREAFGTFLVQECSPLRRQIVADIDVLLRDLQAQTAAAG
;
A
#
# COMPACT_ATOMS: atom_id res chain seq x y z
N MET A 1 25.29 32.10 48.61
CA MET A 1 25.10 31.40 49.89
C MET A 1 26.13 30.28 49.96
N LYS A 2 26.97 30.23 50.99
CA LYS A 2 28.01 29.18 51.13
C LYS A 2 27.35 27.94 51.70
N LEU A 3 27.32 26.85 50.93
CA LEU A 3 26.80 25.51 51.32
C LEU A 3 27.45 24.96 52.61
N SER A 4 28.59 25.56 53.03
CA SER A 4 29.35 25.16 54.21
C SER A 4 28.71 25.51 55.56
N GLN A 5 27.65 26.34 55.58
CA GLN A 5 26.99 26.81 56.81
C GLN A 5 25.66 26.03 57.11
N LEU A 6 25.25 25.10 56.25
CA LEU A 6 24.06 24.30 56.46
C LEU A 6 24.37 23.12 57.38
N SER A 7 23.41 22.76 58.24
CA SER A 7 23.50 21.56 59.08
C SER A 7 23.63 20.28 58.22
N LEU A 8 24.20 19.21 58.74
CA LEU A 8 24.33 17.93 58.01
C LEU A 8 22.99 17.41 57.50
N ALA A 9 21.94 17.55 58.31
CA ALA A 9 20.56 17.18 57.96
C ALA A 9 20.04 17.98 56.78
N SER A 10 20.28 19.28 56.67
CA SER A 10 19.86 20.12 55.57
C SER A 10 20.59 19.79 54.25
N ARG A 11 21.86 19.41 54.30
CA ARG A 11 22.63 18.95 53.12
C ARG A 11 22.12 17.62 52.62
N LEU A 12 21.78 16.68 53.53
CA LEU A 12 21.23 15.39 53.17
C LEU A 12 19.86 15.55 52.52
N PHE A 13 19.01 16.41 53.10
CA PHE A 13 17.67 16.69 52.59
C PHE A 13 17.73 17.34 51.21
N ALA A 14 18.65 18.28 51.00
CA ALA A 14 18.84 18.92 49.69
C ALA A 14 19.35 17.93 48.63
N ALA A 15 20.24 17.03 48.97
CA ALA A 15 20.70 15.98 48.07
C ALA A 15 19.57 15.03 47.69
N PHE A 16 18.76 14.57 48.66
CA PHE A 16 17.59 13.75 48.41
C PHE A 16 16.53 14.43 47.53
N ALA A 17 16.24 15.72 47.83
CA ALA A 17 15.31 16.51 47.03
C ALA A 17 15.77 16.67 45.57
N LEU A 18 17.09 16.89 45.38
CA LEU A 18 17.68 16.95 44.02
C LEU A 18 17.53 15.64 43.26
N VAL A 19 17.86 14.51 43.88
CA VAL A 19 17.71 13.19 43.27
C VAL A 19 16.25 12.92 42.91
N LEU A 20 15.32 13.24 43.81
CA LEU A 20 13.89 13.06 43.59
C LEU A 20 13.41 13.92 42.40
N LEU A 21 13.85 15.18 42.33
CA LEU A 21 13.50 16.10 41.25
C LEU A 21 14.02 15.59 39.89
N VAL A 22 15.27 15.13 39.84
CA VAL A 22 15.85 14.54 38.62
C VAL A 22 15.08 13.28 38.21
N THR A 23 14.77 12.41 39.14
CA THR A 23 14.01 11.17 38.87
C THR A 23 12.63 11.46 38.34
N LEU A 24 11.89 12.40 38.94
CA LEU A 24 10.57 12.80 38.47
C LEU A 24 10.61 13.45 37.08
N THR A 25 11.63 14.25 36.82
CA THR A 25 11.82 14.89 35.50
C THR A 25 12.10 13.83 34.42
N LEU A 26 12.97 12.87 34.70
CA LEU A 26 13.27 11.77 33.78
C LEU A 26 12.03 10.88 33.57
N ALA A 27 11.28 10.57 34.63
CA ALA A 27 10.06 9.77 34.50
C ALA A 27 9.00 10.51 33.66
N GLY A 28 8.79 11.80 33.89
CA GLY A 28 7.89 12.62 33.09
C GLY A 28 8.31 12.70 31.62
N TYR A 29 9.60 12.90 31.36
CA TYR A 29 10.15 12.88 29.98
C TYR A 29 9.94 11.51 29.31
N ALA A 30 10.18 10.40 30.02
CA ALA A 30 10.00 9.05 29.48
C ALA A 30 8.53 8.80 29.10
N ILE A 31 7.58 9.19 29.94
CA ILE A 31 6.14 9.05 29.65
C ILE A 31 5.75 9.83 28.39
N VAL A 32 6.19 11.08 28.26
CA VAL A 32 5.89 11.89 27.07
C VAL A 32 6.47 11.25 25.82
N ARG A 33 7.68 10.70 25.90
CA ARG A 33 8.32 10.01 24.76
C ARG A 33 7.60 8.74 24.38
N VAL A 34 7.19 7.93 25.34
CA VAL A 34 6.43 6.68 25.07
C VAL A 34 5.10 7.02 24.39
N ASN A 35 4.34 7.97 24.89
CA ASN A 35 3.08 8.39 24.29
C ASN A 35 3.27 8.96 22.87
N SER A 36 4.36 9.68 22.61
CA SER A 36 4.69 10.18 21.27
C SER A 36 5.00 9.04 20.29
N ILE A 37 5.73 8.01 20.74
CA ILE A 37 6.04 6.83 19.92
C ILE A 37 4.75 6.04 19.62
N GLU A 38 3.89 5.86 20.62
CA GLU A 38 2.61 5.17 20.44
C GLU A 38 1.74 5.86 19.40
N ALA A 39 1.57 7.18 19.49
CA ALA A 39 0.82 7.97 18.51
C ALA A 39 1.43 7.88 17.10
N SER A 40 2.76 7.88 16.98
CA SER A 40 3.44 7.72 15.70
C SER A 40 3.21 6.34 15.09
N LEU A 41 3.21 5.28 15.90
CA LEU A 41 2.92 3.92 15.46
C LEU A 41 1.47 3.78 14.99
N GLU A 42 0.51 4.28 15.75
CA GLU A 42 -0.91 4.26 15.37
C GLU A 42 -1.14 4.98 14.02
N ASN A 43 -0.52 6.14 13.83
CA ASN A 43 -0.61 6.88 12.57
C ASN A 43 0.01 6.11 11.40
N ALA A 44 1.16 5.48 11.62
CA ALA A 44 1.83 4.67 10.59
C ALA A 44 1.00 3.42 10.22
N GLU A 45 0.40 2.75 11.19
CA GLU A 45 -0.49 1.61 10.96
C GLU A 45 -1.76 2.03 10.22
N ALA A 46 -2.39 3.14 10.62
CA ALA A 46 -3.57 3.68 9.95
C ALA A 46 -3.26 4.06 8.48
N PHE A 47 -2.13 4.70 8.23
CA PHE A 47 -1.68 5.03 6.88
C PHE A 47 -1.43 3.77 6.05
N ARG A 48 -0.75 2.78 6.61
CA ARG A 48 -0.49 1.51 5.94
C ARG A 48 -1.79 0.81 5.55
N ALA A 49 -2.72 0.66 6.49
CA ALA A 49 -4.00 0.01 6.26
C ALA A 49 -4.89 0.76 5.27
N ALA A 50 -4.86 2.10 5.30
CA ALA A 50 -5.71 2.92 4.43
C ALA A 50 -5.18 3.06 3.00
N GLN A 51 -3.85 3.07 2.80
CA GLN A 51 -3.26 3.41 1.50
C GLN A 51 -2.34 2.32 0.94
N LEU A 52 -1.40 1.81 1.73
CA LEU A 52 -0.41 0.85 1.20
C LEU A 52 -1.04 -0.52 0.93
N GLU A 53 -1.79 -1.07 1.87
CA GLU A 53 -2.41 -2.39 1.71
C GLU A 53 -3.37 -2.45 0.52
N PRO A 54 -4.33 -1.53 0.34
CA PRO A 54 -5.19 -1.56 -0.85
C PRO A 54 -4.43 -1.39 -2.17
N LEU A 55 -3.31 -0.65 -2.18
CA LEU A 55 -2.48 -0.51 -3.37
C LEU A 55 -1.72 -1.80 -3.70
N TYR A 56 -1.23 -2.52 -2.69
CA TYR A 56 -0.64 -3.86 -2.88
C TYR A 56 -1.69 -4.88 -3.33
N GLU A 57 -2.90 -4.84 -2.76
CA GLU A 57 -4.02 -5.68 -3.19
C GLU A 57 -4.36 -5.44 -4.67
N ALA A 58 -4.46 -4.17 -5.09
CA ALA A 58 -4.71 -3.82 -6.48
C ALA A 58 -3.61 -4.32 -7.42
N ARG A 59 -2.35 -4.18 -7.03
CA ARG A 59 -1.18 -4.67 -7.78
C ARG A 59 -1.20 -6.18 -7.94
N GLU A 60 -1.47 -6.91 -6.88
CA GLU A 60 -1.53 -8.37 -6.89
C GLU A 60 -2.72 -8.86 -7.72
N ALA A 61 -3.90 -8.29 -7.53
CA ALA A 61 -5.09 -8.64 -8.32
C ALA A 61 -4.87 -8.37 -9.81
N LEU A 62 -4.21 -7.26 -10.17
CA LEU A 62 -3.81 -6.98 -11.55
C LEU A 62 -2.86 -8.07 -12.10
N ALA A 63 -1.88 -8.52 -11.33
CA ALA A 63 -0.97 -9.58 -11.73
C ALA A 63 -1.72 -10.90 -11.99
N GLN A 64 -2.66 -11.25 -11.11
CA GLN A 64 -3.49 -12.45 -11.23
C GLN A 64 -4.38 -12.42 -12.48
N THR A 65 -4.89 -11.27 -12.91
CA THR A 65 -5.61 -11.18 -14.20
C THR A 65 -4.74 -11.59 -15.38
N GLY A 66 -3.44 -11.30 -15.33
CA GLY A 66 -2.51 -11.67 -16.39
C GLY A 66 -2.19 -13.15 -16.44
N ILE A 67 -2.07 -13.77 -15.29
CA ILE A 67 -1.85 -15.21 -15.18
C ILE A 67 -3.08 -15.95 -15.73
N ALA A 68 -4.26 -15.60 -15.25
CA ALA A 68 -5.50 -16.24 -15.66
C ALA A 68 -5.81 -16.02 -17.15
N ALA A 69 -5.56 -14.84 -17.71
CA ALA A 69 -5.74 -14.59 -19.14
C ALA A 69 -4.79 -15.44 -20.00
N ARG A 70 -3.54 -15.66 -19.57
CA ARG A 70 -2.60 -16.56 -20.26
C ARG A 70 -3.03 -18.01 -20.13
N ASN A 71 -3.49 -18.45 -18.96
CA ASN A 71 -4.01 -19.79 -18.76
C ASN A 71 -5.21 -20.05 -19.68
N ALA A 72 -6.14 -19.10 -19.78
CA ALA A 72 -7.27 -19.17 -20.70
C ALA A 72 -6.83 -19.33 -22.17
N PHE A 73 -5.74 -18.68 -22.57
CA PHE A 73 -5.14 -18.83 -23.89
C PHE A 73 -4.50 -20.21 -24.09
N ILE A 74 -3.85 -20.76 -23.05
CA ILE A 74 -3.15 -22.06 -23.13
C ILE A 74 -4.13 -23.23 -23.20
N PHE A 75 -5.22 -23.20 -22.44
CA PHE A 75 -6.19 -24.27 -22.41
C PHE A 75 -6.90 -24.40 -23.75
N GLN A 76 -6.99 -25.65 -24.23
CA GLN A 76 -7.75 -25.98 -25.44
C GLN A 76 -9.21 -26.28 -25.14
N ASP A 77 -9.50 -26.79 -23.95
CA ASP A 77 -10.85 -27.00 -23.47
C ASP A 77 -11.54 -25.67 -23.17
N ALA A 78 -12.65 -25.40 -23.85
CA ALA A 78 -13.38 -24.15 -23.72
C ALA A 78 -13.92 -23.90 -22.30
N ALA A 79 -14.31 -25.00 -21.60
CA ALA A 79 -14.81 -24.88 -20.23
C ALA A 79 -13.67 -24.54 -19.26
N ALA A 80 -12.48 -25.11 -19.42
CA ALA A 80 -11.31 -24.76 -18.63
C ALA A 80 -10.87 -23.31 -18.90
N ALA A 81 -10.79 -22.92 -20.16
CA ALA A 81 -10.50 -21.53 -20.53
C ALA A 81 -11.53 -20.54 -19.97
N GLY A 82 -12.81 -20.90 -19.99
CA GLY A 82 -13.91 -20.12 -19.42
C GLY A 82 -13.73 -19.88 -17.92
N ARG A 83 -13.36 -20.90 -17.14
CA ARG A 83 -13.09 -20.77 -15.70
C ARG A 83 -11.92 -19.81 -15.42
N GLU A 84 -10.89 -19.82 -16.23
CA GLU A 84 -9.78 -18.86 -16.08
C GLU A 84 -10.26 -17.42 -16.38
N LEU A 85 -11.14 -17.23 -17.34
CA LEU A 85 -11.72 -15.90 -17.60
C LEU A 85 -12.68 -15.45 -16.49
N ASP A 86 -13.31 -16.36 -15.76
CA ASP A 86 -14.06 -16.01 -14.54
C ASP A 86 -13.12 -15.51 -13.44
N ILE A 87 -11.90 -16.07 -13.33
CA ILE A 87 -10.86 -15.54 -12.44
C ILE A 87 -10.41 -14.15 -12.90
N VAL A 88 -10.24 -13.91 -14.19
CA VAL A 88 -9.94 -12.56 -14.72
C VAL A 88 -10.99 -11.56 -14.27
N ASP A 89 -12.27 -11.89 -14.42
CA ASP A 89 -13.36 -11.00 -14.04
C ASP A 89 -13.42 -10.75 -12.53
N ALA A 90 -13.21 -11.79 -11.72
CA ALA A 90 -13.15 -11.67 -10.25
C ALA A 90 -11.99 -10.78 -9.80
N LYS A 91 -10.79 -11.00 -10.33
CA LYS A 91 -9.60 -10.22 -9.97
C LYS A 91 -9.66 -8.78 -10.49
N LYS A 92 -10.26 -8.54 -11.64
CA LYS A 92 -10.58 -7.22 -12.14
C LYS A 92 -11.51 -6.46 -11.19
N ALA A 93 -12.58 -7.10 -10.72
CA ALA A 93 -13.49 -6.51 -9.75
C ALA A 93 -12.77 -6.18 -8.43
N GLU A 94 -11.88 -7.06 -7.96
CA GLU A 94 -11.08 -6.88 -6.75
C GLU A 94 -10.18 -5.63 -6.84
N TYR A 95 -9.40 -5.47 -7.91
CA TYR A 95 -8.57 -4.27 -8.03
C TYR A 95 -9.38 -2.99 -8.25
N LEU A 96 -10.51 -3.04 -8.95
CA LEU A 96 -11.38 -1.88 -9.09
C LEU A 96 -11.97 -1.44 -7.74
N ALA A 97 -12.32 -2.40 -6.87
CA ALA A 97 -12.76 -2.09 -5.50
C ALA A 97 -11.63 -1.46 -4.67
N ALA A 98 -10.39 -1.92 -4.82
CA ALA A 98 -9.23 -1.32 -4.16
C ALA A 98 -8.99 0.12 -4.67
N LEU A 99 -9.11 0.38 -5.98
CA LEU A 99 -9.02 1.74 -6.53
C LEU A 99 -10.10 2.66 -5.94
N ALA A 100 -11.32 2.17 -5.79
CA ALA A 100 -12.42 2.96 -5.23
C ALA A 100 -12.17 3.35 -3.76
N LYS A 101 -11.49 2.50 -2.98
CA LYS A 101 -11.06 2.83 -1.61
C LYS A 101 -9.97 3.91 -1.59
N LEU A 102 -9.05 3.89 -2.56
CA LEU A 102 -7.89 4.78 -2.62
C LEU A 102 -8.22 6.16 -3.20
N ASP A 103 -9.17 6.25 -4.13
CA ASP A 103 -9.45 7.48 -4.87
C ASP A 103 -9.78 8.69 -3.97
N PRO A 104 -10.63 8.60 -2.93
CA PRO A 104 -10.88 9.72 -2.04
C PRO A 104 -9.66 10.20 -1.26
N LEU A 105 -8.67 9.32 -1.05
CA LEU A 105 -7.46 9.61 -0.26
C LEU A 105 -6.33 10.19 -1.12
N LEU A 106 -6.24 9.80 -2.40
CA LEU A 106 -5.12 10.09 -3.29
C LEU A 106 -5.49 10.90 -4.54
N LYS A 107 -6.74 11.36 -4.68
CA LYS A 107 -7.27 12.03 -5.88
C LYS A 107 -6.42 13.21 -6.38
N ASP A 108 -5.72 13.91 -5.48
CA ASP A 108 -4.91 15.07 -5.79
C ASP A 108 -3.46 14.71 -6.16
N ASP A 109 -3.05 13.45 -5.94
CA ASP A 109 -1.74 12.94 -6.31
C ASP A 109 -1.66 12.64 -7.82
N ALA A 110 -0.61 13.13 -8.47
CA ALA A 110 -0.42 12.96 -9.91
C ALA A 110 -0.05 11.53 -10.30
N HIS A 111 0.74 10.83 -9.49
CA HIS A 111 1.10 9.43 -9.72
C HIS A 111 -0.10 8.52 -9.53
N TRP A 112 -0.93 8.82 -8.52
CA TRP A 112 -2.19 8.11 -8.32
C TRP A 112 -3.12 8.23 -9.52
N ARG A 113 -3.36 9.45 -10.03
CA ARG A 113 -4.22 9.64 -11.21
C ARG A 113 -3.76 8.81 -12.39
N LYS A 114 -2.45 8.77 -12.65
CA LYS A 114 -1.87 7.95 -13.72
C LYS A 114 -2.14 6.45 -13.52
N VAL A 115 -1.93 5.94 -12.31
CA VAL A 115 -2.20 4.54 -11.95
C VAL A 115 -3.68 4.21 -12.12
N ARG A 116 -4.56 5.02 -11.53
CA ARG A 116 -6.02 4.84 -11.61
C ARG A 116 -6.51 4.79 -13.05
N ASP A 117 -6.11 5.77 -13.86
CA ASP A 117 -6.55 5.88 -15.24
C ASP A 117 -6.06 4.71 -16.10
N SER A 118 -4.80 4.30 -15.92
CA SER A 118 -4.22 3.16 -16.63
C SER A 118 -4.87 1.82 -16.20
N MET A 119 -5.18 1.63 -14.93
CA MET A 119 -5.88 0.45 -14.45
C MET A 119 -7.34 0.41 -14.93
N THR A 120 -7.99 1.57 -15.08
CA THR A 120 -9.32 1.67 -15.67
C THR A 120 -9.30 1.28 -17.16
N VAL A 121 -8.30 1.72 -17.91
CA VAL A 121 -8.07 1.28 -19.29
C VAL A 121 -7.88 -0.24 -19.35
N MET A 122 -7.02 -0.79 -18.49
CA MET A 122 -6.81 -2.24 -18.42
C MET A 122 -8.11 -3.00 -18.12
N ALA A 123 -8.98 -2.48 -17.27
CA ALA A 123 -10.27 -3.10 -16.96
C ALA A 123 -11.14 -3.25 -18.22
N GLY A 124 -11.13 -2.26 -19.11
CA GLY A 124 -11.79 -2.33 -20.40
C GLY A 124 -11.17 -3.37 -21.33
N GLU A 125 -9.83 -3.39 -21.41
CA GLU A 125 -9.09 -4.33 -22.25
C GLU A 125 -9.29 -5.79 -21.80
N LEU A 126 -9.43 -6.05 -20.52
CA LEU A 126 -9.66 -7.39 -19.97
C LEU A 126 -11.03 -8.01 -20.32
N ALA A 127 -11.92 -7.28 -20.99
CA ALA A 127 -13.13 -7.86 -21.58
C ALA A 127 -12.88 -8.54 -22.94
N ARG A 128 -11.77 -8.24 -23.62
CA ARG A 128 -11.44 -8.76 -24.97
C ARG A 128 -11.13 -10.27 -25.00
N PRO A 129 -10.41 -10.86 -24.01
CA PRO A 129 -10.16 -12.30 -23.98
C PRO A 129 -11.41 -13.15 -24.12
N ARG A 130 -12.50 -12.80 -23.45
CA ARG A 130 -13.76 -13.54 -23.54
C ARG A 130 -14.38 -13.48 -24.94
N ARG A 131 -14.26 -12.34 -25.62
CA ARG A 131 -14.71 -12.17 -27.00
C ARG A 131 -13.88 -13.01 -27.98
N PHE A 132 -12.55 -13.00 -27.85
CA PHE A 132 -11.67 -13.82 -28.67
C PHE A 132 -11.97 -15.33 -28.50
N LEU A 133 -12.18 -15.77 -27.25
CA LEU A 133 -12.51 -17.15 -26.97
C LEU A 133 -13.86 -17.56 -27.62
N ALA A 134 -14.88 -16.71 -27.47
CA ALA A 134 -16.20 -16.95 -28.02
C ALA A 134 -16.21 -16.99 -29.59
N ALA A 135 -15.37 -16.14 -30.20
CA ALA A 135 -15.23 -16.10 -31.67
C ALA A 135 -14.27 -17.16 -32.23
N GLY A 136 -13.55 -17.91 -31.40
CA GLY A 136 -12.52 -18.86 -31.87
C GLY A 136 -11.27 -18.17 -32.41
N GLU A 137 -11.06 -16.88 -32.13
CA GLU A 137 -9.97 -16.03 -32.64
C GLU A 137 -8.68 -16.20 -31.81
N ARG A 138 -8.12 -17.40 -31.82
CA ARG A 138 -6.98 -17.74 -30.96
C ARG A 138 -5.73 -16.93 -31.29
N GLU A 139 -5.44 -16.69 -32.57
CA GLU A 139 -4.28 -15.89 -32.97
C GLU A 139 -4.40 -14.43 -32.51
N ALA A 140 -5.57 -13.82 -32.70
CA ALA A 140 -5.86 -12.48 -32.19
C ALA A 140 -5.74 -12.39 -30.67
N PHE A 141 -6.19 -13.42 -29.95
CA PHE A 141 -6.04 -13.51 -28.49
C PHE A 141 -4.56 -13.54 -28.09
N GLY A 142 -3.75 -14.37 -28.72
CA GLY A 142 -2.30 -14.43 -28.46
C GLY A 142 -1.59 -13.09 -28.75
N THR A 143 -1.90 -12.48 -29.88
CA THR A 143 -1.37 -11.16 -30.27
C THR A 143 -1.74 -10.08 -29.23
N PHE A 144 -3.00 -10.03 -28.82
CA PHE A 144 -3.47 -9.14 -27.78
C PHE A 144 -2.68 -9.29 -26.46
N LEU A 145 -2.50 -10.54 -26.00
CA LEU A 145 -1.79 -10.81 -24.75
C LEU A 145 -0.35 -10.31 -24.78
N VAL A 146 0.36 -10.52 -25.90
CA VAL A 146 1.80 -10.21 -26.03
C VAL A 146 2.04 -8.74 -26.36
N GLN A 147 1.28 -8.19 -27.30
CA GLN A 147 1.58 -6.86 -27.89
C GLN A 147 0.82 -5.72 -27.22
N GLU A 148 -0.31 -5.97 -26.57
CA GLU A 148 -1.14 -4.95 -25.97
C GLU A 148 -1.25 -5.13 -24.44
N CYS A 149 -1.76 -6.25 -23.98
CA CYS A 149 -2.06 -6.47 -22.57
C CYS A 149 -0.80 -6.51 -21.68
N SER A 150 0.23 -7.28 -22.07
CA SER A 150 1.44 -7.41 -21.26
C SER A 150 2.27 -6.12 -21.17
N PRO A 151 2.47 -5.34 -22.24
CA PRO A 151 3.16 -4.05 -22.14
C PRO A 151 2.42 -3.05 -21.26
N LEU A 152 1.09 -2.94 -21.39
CA LEU A 152 0.27 -2.07 -20.55
C LEU A 152 0.38 -2.46 -19.08
N ARG A 153 0.29 -3.76 -18.76
CA ARG A 153 0.44 -4.24 -17.39
C ARG A 153 1.80 -3.91 -16.80
N ARG A 154 2.88 -4.12 -17.54
CA ARG A 154 4.23 -3.75 -17.07
C ARG A 154 4.35 -2.27 -16.77
N GLN A 155 3.77 -1.42 -17.61
CA GLN A 155 3.76 0.02 -17.38
C GLN A 155 2.98 0.37 -16.10
N ILE A 156 1.80 -0.21 -15.92
CA ILE A 156 0.99 0.02 -14.71
C ILE A 156 1.75 -0.41 -13.45
N VAL A 157 2.37 -1.59 -13.46
CA VAL A 157 3.17 -2.07 -12.32
C VAL A 157 4.31 -1.12 -12.01
N ALA A 158 5.02 -0.62 -13.01
CA ALA A 158 6.09 0.37 -12.82
C ALA A 158 5.56 1.68 -12.20
N ASP A 159 4.40 2.15 -12.66
CA ASP A 159 3.77 3.36 -12.10
C ASP A 159 3.28 3.14 -10.65
N ILE A 160 2.76 1.96 -10.33
CA ILE A 160 2.41 1.57 -8.95
C ILE A 160 3.66 1.55 -8.07
N ASP A 161 4.77 1.00 -8.55
CA ASP A 161 6.02 0.93 -7.80
C ASP A 161 6.61 2.33 -7.52
N VAL A 162 6.40 3.31 -8.41
CA VAL A 162 6.74 4.73 -8.15
C VAL A 162 5.86 5.27 -7.03
N LEU A 163 4.54 5.14 -7.15
CA LEU A 163 3.58 5.61 -6.15
C LEU A 163 3.83 5.00 -4.77
N LEU A 164 4.11 3.70 -4.70
CA LEU A 164 4.44 3.02 -3.44
C LEU A 164 5.66 3.62 -2.76
N ARG A 165 6.74 3.89 -3.52
CA ARG A 165 7.95 4.52 -2.97
C ARG A 165 7.66 5.92 -2.44
N ASP A 166 6.87 6.71 -3.17
CA ASP A 166 6.53 8.07 -2.76
C ASP A 166 5.69 8.07 -1.47
N LEU A 167 4.70 7.20 -1.38
CA LEU A 167 3.88 7.04 -0.17
C LEU A 167 4.70 6.57 1.04
N GLN A 168 5.62 5.62 0.84
CA GLN A 168 6.53 5.15 1.88
C GLN A 168 7.48 6.25 2.35
N ALA A 169 8.01 7.07 1.43
CA ALA A 169 8.87 8.19 1.76
C ALA A 169 8.13 9.27 2.56
N GLN A 170 6.87 9.55 2.24
CA GLN A 170 6.03 10.47 3.00
C GLN A 170 5.82 9.99 4.45
N THR A 171 5.57 8.70 4.65
CA THR A 171 5.42 8.12 5.99
C THR A 171 6.71 8.22 6.80
N ALA A 172 7.85 7.94 6.18
CA ALA A 172 9.16 8.03 6.86
C ALA A 172 9.55 9.47 7.23
N ALA A 173 9.07 10.48 6.49
CA ALA A 173 9.33 11.89 6.77
C ALA A 173 8.39 12.47 7.85
N ALA A 174 7.27 11.82 8.12
CA ALA A 174 6.25 12.26 9.08
C ALA A 174 6.47 11.68 10.50
N GLY A 175 7.34 10.67 10.69
CA GLY A 175 7.70 10.03 11.96
C GLY A 175 9.04 10.52 12.49
#